data_1c2b120d81f26ff0fabce57e15e11f83
#
_entry.id   1c2b120d81f26ff0fabce57e15e11f83
#
_cell.length_a   1.000
_cell.length_b   1.000
_cell.length_c   1.000
_cell.angle_alpha   90.00
_cell.angle_beta   90.00
_cell.angle_gamma   90.00
#
_symmetry.space_group_name_H-M   'P 1'
#
loop_
_entity.id
_entity.type
_entity.pdbx_description
1 polymer ?
#
loop_
_entity_poly.entity_id
_entity_poly.type
_entity_poly.pdbx_seq_one_letter_code
_entity_poly.pdbx_strand_id
1 'polypeptide(L)'
;MNKCIAFHSYKGGTGKSTLACNSAILLARKGYRVCLLDLDIYAPSFHLYFSKEPRKWINDFLTSSANIQDVMIDVTDSFNSQQRHTDSIKSNDHVGEKEVEISGKLWVGLSNPQKKEIFKLETADTNTKRQAIRRFIHLRELLMSDFKADYIIVDTSPGIRFWSINSLAIADILLLTLKMSDLDIDGTRIVAEEIYRCFIELGSKAYLVYNMVEGYCVPRQTISNKEEISNISGSTIAQKPRNDIASVTQLLSQQRSDDDDWPSSLSTDLGIEIISFIPCYCDIQFLRKEFLTVLKYKDHPFTFQIEKLIDAL
;
A
#
# COMPACT_ATOMS: atom_id res chain seq x y z
N MET A 1 -19.31 -1.91 -9.56
CA MET A 1 -19.35 -2.66 -8.29
C MET A 1 -18.33 -2.01 -7.37
N ASN A 2 -18.76 -1.45 -6.25
CA ASN A 2 -17.87 -0.70 -5.36
C ASN A 2 -17.04 -1.69 -4.54
N LYS A 3 -15.72 -1.46 -4.43
CA LYS A 3 -14.80 -2.35 -3.72
C LYS A 3 -14.11 -1.62 -2.57
N CYS A 4 -14.05 -2.27 -1.40
CA CYS A 4 -13.24 -1.84 -0.26
C CYS A 4 -12.05 -2.79 -0.11
N ILE A 5 -10.82 -2.24 -0.21
CA ILE A 5 -9.56 -3.00 -0.22
C ILE A 5 -8.72 -2.54 0.98
N ALA A 6 -8.39 -3.47 1.87
CA ALA A 6 -7.55 -3.19 3.03
C ALA A 6 -6.15 -3.77 2.86
N PHE A 7 -5.13 -2.95 3.08
CA PHE A 7 -3.74 -3.36 3.19
C PHE A 7 -3.41 -3.64 4.66
N HIS A 8 -2.98 -4.86 4.95
CA HIS A 8 -2.60 -5.28 6.30
C HIS A 8 -1.27 -6.05 6.29
N SER A 9 -0.65 -6.19 7.45
CA SER A 9 0.56 -7.00 7.65
C SER A 9 0.72 -7.41 9.10
N TYR A 10 1.44 -8.49 9.34
CA TYR A 10 1.84 -8.85 10.70
C TYR A 10 2.81 -7.83 11.29
N LYS A 11 3.82 -7.40 10.54
CA LYS A 11 4.84 -6.44 10.98
C LYS A 11 4.74 -5.08 10.32
N GLY A 12 5.31 -4.08 10.98
CA GLY A 12 5.59 -2.78 10.39
C GLY A 12 6.72 -2.83 9.35
N GLY A 13 6.76 -1.83 8.47
CA GLY A 13 7.83 -1.68 7.47
C GLY A 13 7.74 -2.64 6.27
N THR A 14 6.60 -3.26 6.03
CA THR A 14 6.34 -4.07 4.83
C THR A 14 5.91 -3.25 3.60
N GLY A 15 5.74 -1.92 3.76
CA GLY A 15 5.38 -1.01 2.67
C GLY A 15 3.87 -0.83 2.45
N LYS A 16 3.00 -1.27 3.37
CA LYS A 16 1.53 -1.11 3.27
C LYS A 16 1.09 0.28 2.84
N SER A 17 1.48 1.31 3.61
CA SER A 17 1.09 2.70 3.39
C SER A 17 1.54 3.20 2.00
N THR A 18 2.74 2.84 1.58
CA THR A 18 3.25 3.15 0.23
C THR A 18 2.42 2.49 -0.85
N LEU A 19 2.08 1.20 -0.68
CA LEU A 19 1.24 0.47 -1.63
C LEU A 19 -0.17 1.04 -1.66
N ALA A 20 -0.79 1.30 -0.51
CA ALA A 20 -2.14 1.87 -0.39
C ALA A 20 -2.24 3.24 -1.06
N CYS A 21 -1.32 4.17 -0.74
CA CYS A 21 -1.30 5.52 -1.33
C CYS A 21 -1.13 5.48 -2.85
N ASN A 22 -0.16 4.71 -3.35
CA ASN A 22 0.11 4.63 -4.77
C ASN A 22 -1.03 3.94 -5.54
N SER A 23 -1.65 2.90 -4.97
CA SER A 23 -2.83 2.24 -5.54
C SER A 23 -4.02 3.19 -5.65
N ALA A 24 -4.31 3.95 -4.60
CA ALA A 24 -5.41 4.92 -4.59
C ALA A 24 -5.24 6.00 -5.68
N ILE A 25 -4.02 6.51 -5.83
CA ILE A 25 -3.72 7.51 -6.86
C ILE A 25 -3.85 6.93 -8.27
N LEU A 26 -3.34 5.74 -8.52
CA LEU A 26 -3.47 5.10 -9.84
C LEU A 26 -4.93 4.85 -10.21
N LEU A 27 -5.76 4.40 -9.27
CA LEU A 27 -7.20 4.26 -9.48
C LEU A 27 -7.86 5.61 -9.79
N ALA A 28 -7.52 6.67 -9.06
CA ALA A 28 -8.04 8.01 -9.33
C ALA A 28 -7.58 8.54 -10.71
N ARG A 29 -6.34 8.25 -11.14
CA ARG A 29 -5.86 8.55 -12.50
C ARG A 29 -6.61 7.78 -13.58
N LYS A 30 -7.02 6.55 -13.32
CA LYS A 30 -7.87 5.74 -14.22
C LYS A 30 -9.32 6.24 -14.28
N GLY A 31 -9.67 7.33 -13.60
CA GLY A 31 -10.98 7.97 -13.64
C GLY A 31 -11.95 7.56 -12.53
N TYR A 32 -11.53 6.72 -11.60
CA TYR A 32 -12.37 6.26 -10.50
C TYR A 32 -12.50 7.31 -9.38
N ARG A 33 -13.58 7.20 -8.63
CA ARG A 33 -13.85 7.96 -7.40
C ARG A 33 -13.28 7.16 -6.24
N VAL A 34 -12.20 7.62 -5.63
CA VAL A 34 -11.43 6.87 -4.65
C VAL A 34 -11.45 7.57 -3.30
N CYS A 35 -11.75 6.82 -2.25
CA CYS A 35 -11.57 7.23 -0.87
C CYS A 35 -10.41 6.45 -0.27
N LEU A 36 -9.37 7.15 0.19
CA LEU A 36 -8.20 6.58 0.83
C LEU A 36 -8.25 6.88 2.33
N LEU A 37 -8.16 5.86 3.17
CA LEU A 37 -8.27 5.97 4.62
C LEU A 37 -6.97 5.56 5.31
N ASP A 38 -6.41 6.46 6.12
CA ASP A 38 -5.37 6.14 7.10
C ASP A 38 -6.04 5.58 8.37
N LEU A 39 -6.10 4.27 8.50
CA LEU A 39 -6.55 3.58 9.71
C LEU A 39 -5.38 2.98 10.48
N ASP A 40 -4.13 3.38 10.19
CA ASP A 40 -3.01 3.15 11.09
C ASP A 40 -3.06 4.12 12.27
N ILE A 41 -3.96 3.83 13.20
CA ILE A 41 -4.21 4.67 14.38
C ILE A 41 -2.99 4.73 15.31
N TYR A 42 -2.14 3.70 15.30
CA TYR A 42 -0.99 3.63 16.20
C TYR A 42 0.25 4.37 15.67
N ALA A 43 0.41 4.42 14.35
CA ALA A 43 1.53 5.10 13.69
C ALA A 43 1.11 5.78 12.38
N PRO A 44 0.18 6.76 12.44
CA PRO A 44 -0.34 7.43 11.26
C PRO A 44 0.78 8.03 10.40
N SER A 45 0.73 7.81 9.08
CA SER A 45 1.79 8.23 8.18
C SER A 45 1.32 9.06 6.98
N PHE A 46 0.04 9.11 6.68
CA PHE A 46 -0.44 9.78 5.47
C PHE A 46 -0.22 11.29 5.45
N HIS A 47 -0.09 11.94 6.61
CA HIS A 47 0.30 13.35 6.69
C HIS A 47 1.68 13.65 6.07
N LEU A 48 2.53 12.61 5.86
CA LEU A 48 3.81 12.73 5.16
C LEU A 48 3.65 12.76 3.63
N TYR A 49 2.58 12.16 3.11
CA TYR A 49 2.27 12.10 1.69
C TYR A 49 1.36 13.24 1.22
N PHE A 50 0.46 13.70 2.10
CA PHE A 50 -0.58 14.67 1.80
C PHE A 50 -0.39 15.93 2.65
N SER A 51 -0.04 17.03 2.01
CA SER A 51 0.29 18.30 2.70
C SER A 51 -0.93 19.05 3.23
N LYS A 52 -2.16 18.60 2.93
CA LYS A 52 -3.40 19.27 3.29
C LYS A 52 -3.87 18.79 4.66
N GLU A 53 -4.05 19.70 5.60
CA GLU A 53 -4.57 19.34 6.92
C GLU A 53 -6.11 19.18 6.91
N PRO A 54 -6.64 18.17 7.62
CA PRO A 54 -8.09 17.97 7.75
C PRO A 54 -8.70 18.98 8.72
N ARG A 55 -9.98 19.27 8.57
CA ARG A 55 -10.76 19.99 9.58
C ARG A 55 -10.94 19.17 10.84
N LYS A 56 -11.15 17.86 10.64
CA LYS A 56 -11.30 16.84 11.67
C LYS A 56 -10.59 15.56 11.21
N TRP A 57 -10.14 14.76 12.17
CA TRP A 57 -9.42 13.53 11.93
C TRP A 57 -10.37 12.30 11.92
N ILE A 58 -9.95 11.19 11.37
CA ILE A 58 -10.69 9.92 11.47
C ILE A 58 -10.99 9.55 12.93
N ASN A 59 -10.04 9.81 13.83
CA ASN A 59 -10.21 9.64 15.27
C ASN A 59 -11.47 10.37 15.80
N ASP A 60 -11.74 11.58 15.33
CA ASP A 60 -12.92 12.37 15.72
C ASP A 60 -14.20 11.71 15.20
N PHE A 61 -14.18 11.17 13.98
CA PHE A 61 -15.30 10.40 13.44
C PHE A 61 -15.56 9.15 14.28
N LEU A 62 -14.53 8.37 14.60
CA LEU A 62 -14.65 7.11 15.37
C LEU A 62 -15.18 7.36 16.78
N THR A 63 -14.87 8.51 17.38
CA THR A 63 -15.35 8.91 18.70
C THR A 63 -16.65 9.74 18.69
N SER A 64 -17.35 9.81 17.56
CA SER A 64 -18.63 10.52 17.40
C SER A 64 -18.55 12.04 17.53
N SER A 65 -17.37 12.64 17.39
CA SER A 65 -17.16 14.10 17.52
C SER A 65 -17.09 14.84 16.18
N ALA A 66 -17.23 14.11 15.05
CA ALA A 66 -17.23 14.71 13.71
C ALA A 66 -18.11 13.95 12.73
N ASN A 67 -18.55 14.65 11.67
CA ASN A 67 -19.17 14.04 10.49
C ASN A 67 -18.11 13.67 9.46
N ILE A 68 -18.47 12.76 8.55
CA ILE A 68 -17.52 12.27 7.53
C ILE A 68 -17.07 13.38 6.57
N GLN A 69 -17.93 14.34 6.25
CA GLN A 69 -17.62 15.47 5.37
C GLN A 69 -16.54 16.40 5.93
N ASP A 70 -16.43 16.47 7.28
CA ASP A 70 -15.38 17.26 7.95
C ASP A 70 -14.03 16.53 7.99
N VAL A 71 -14.04 15.19 7.85
CA VAL A 71 -12.87 14.32 7.95
C VAL A 71 -12.22 14.07 6.60
N MET A 72 -13.03 13.92 5.54
CA MET A 72 -12.52 13.61 4.21
C MET A 72 -12.06 14.87 3.47
N ILE A 73 -10.82 14.85 2.97
CA ILE A 73 -10.19 15.95 2.25
C ILE A 73 -10.15 15.62 0.76
N ASP A 74 -10.71 16.46 -0.09
CA ASP A 74 -10.48 16.39 -1.53
C ASP A 74 -9.06 16.88 -1.84
N VAL A 75 -8.22 15.99 -2.33
CA VAL A 75 -6.82 16.28 -2.71
C VAL A 75 -6.61 16.29 -4.23
N THR A 76 -7.65 16.06 -5.02
CA THR A 76 -7.58 15.95 -6.48
C THR A 76 -6.87 17.14 -7.12
N ASP A 77 -7.35 18.36 -6.82
CA ASP A 77 -6.81 19.58 -7.41
C ASP A 77 -5.40 19.93 -6.93
N SER A 78 -5.02 19.45 -5.74
CA SER A 78 -3.67 19.68 -5.20
C SER A 78 -2.61 18.99 -6.04
N PHE A 79 -2.90 17.83 -6.61
CA PHE A 79 -1.97 17.12 -7.49
C PHE A 79 -1.97 17.69 -8.90
N ASN A 80 -3.13 18.05 -9.42
CA ASN A 80 -3.25 18.66 -10.75
C ASN A 80 -2.60 20.05 -10.82
N SER A 81 -2.59 20.82 -9.73
CA SER A 81 -1.95 22.15 -9.69
C SER A 81 -0.44 22.10 -9.44
N GLN A 82 0.08 21.14 -8.68
CA GLN A 82 1.51 20.98 -8.46
C GLN A 82 2.27 20.62 -9.73
N GLN A 83 1.64 19.88 -10.63
CA GLN A 83 2.21 19.55 -11.94
C GLN A 83 2.33 20.76 -12.84
N ARG A 84 1.35 21.68 -12.88
CA ARG A 84 1.41 22.91 -13.67
C ARG A 84 2.56 23.85 -13.29
N HIS A 85 3.01 23.83 -12.03
CA HIS A 85 4.15 24.65 -11.57
C HIS A 85 5.51 24.05 -11.92
N THR A 86 5.62 22.74 -12.03
CA THR A 86 6.88 22.09 -12.46
C THR A 86 7.10 22.21 -13.97
N ASP A 87 6.06 22.27 -14.78
CA ASP A 87 6.15 22.38 -16.23
C ASP A 87 6.47 23.81 -16.69
N SER A 88 6.07 24.83 -15.92
CA SER A 88 6.41 26.23 -16.23
C SER A 88 7.90 26.60 -15.99
N ILE A 89 8.67 25.73 -15.31
CA ILE A 89 10.09 25.94 -15.03
C ILE A 89 10.99 25.17 -16.04
N LYS A 90 10.45 24.18 -16.73
CA LYS A 90 11.16 23.41 -17.77
C LYS A 90 10.85 23.98 -19.16
N SER A 91 11.40 25.16 -19.46
CA SER A 91 11.43 25.70 -20.82
C SER A 91 12.50 24.98 -21.65
N ASN A 92 12.09 24.47 -22.79
CA ASN A 92 12.82 24.34 -24.07
C ASN A 92 13.51 23.05 -24.46
N ASP A 93 13.41 21.85 -23.89
CA ASP A 93 14.05 20.71 -24.61
C ASP A 93 13.49 19.30 -24.44
N HIS A 94 12.26 19.09 -23.99
CA HIS A 94 11.68 17.73 -24.04
C HIS A 94 10.25 17.72 -24.65
N VAL A 95 10.20 17.17 -25.86
CA VAL A 95 8.97 16.91 -26.63
C VAL A 95 8.17 15.80 -25.94
N GLY A 96 6.95 16.13 -25.48
CA GLY A 96 5.88 15.13 -25.43
C GLY A 96 5.60 14.38 -24.14
N GLU A 97 6.02 14.82 -22.94
CA GLU A 97 5.50 14.24 -21.70
C GLU A 97 4.05 14.71 -21.48
N LYS A 98 3.08 13.82 -21.77
CA LYS A 98 1.68 14.06 -21.43
C LYS A 98 1.56 14.26 -19.92
N GLU A 99 0.97 15.39 -19.52
CA GLU A 99 0.60 15.68 -18.13
C GLU A 99 -0.14 14.51 -17.51
N VAL A 100 0.24 14.16 -16.26
CA VAL A 100 -0.36 13.07 -15.51
C VAL A 100 -1.49 13.63 -14.67
N GLU A 101 -2.62 13.91 -15.28
CA GLU A 101 -3.79 14.44 -14.61
C GLU A 101 -4.58 13.32 -13.88
N ILE A 102 -5.11 13.63 -12.68
CA ILE A 102 -6.10 12.80 -12.03
C ILE A 102 -7.45 13.09 -12.66
N SER A 103 -7.94 12.16 -13.50
CA SER A 103 -9.21 12.29 -14.22
C SER A 103 -10.43 11.92 -13.39
N GLY A 104 -10.25 11.15 -12.30
CA GLY A 104 -11.27 10.81 -11.32
C GLY A 104 -11.29 11.76 -10.13
N LYS A 105 -11.57 11.22 -8.96
CA LYS A 105 -11.58 11.97 -7.69
C LYS A 105 -10.82 11.21 -6.61
N LEU A 106 -10.09 11.93 -5.77
CA LEU A 106 -9.38 11.37 -4.63
C LEU A 106 -9.70 12.15 -3.35
N TRP A 107 -10.33 11.47 -2.41
CA TRP A 107 -10.50 11.96 -1.05
C TRP A 107 -9.64 11.15 -0.08
N VAL A 108 -9.08 11.85 0.90
CA VAL A 108 -8.20 11.23 1.91
C VAL A 108 -8.74 11.52 3.31
N GLY A 109 -8.88 10.48 4.11
CA GLY A 109 -9.16 10.56 5.53
C GLY A 109 -7.89 10.26 6.32
N LEU A 110 -7.48 11.20 7.19
CA LEU A 110 -6.24 11.12 7.95
C LEU A 110 -6.47 10.76 9.40
N SER A 111 -5.66 9.86 9.96
CA SER A 111 -5.57 9.63 11.40
C SER A 111 -4.71 10.69 12.10
N ASN A 112 -5.08 11.04 13.33
CA ASN A 112 -4.39 12.07 14.10
C ASN A 112 -3.05 11.54 14.65
N PRO A 113 -1.89 12.13 14.26
CA PRO A 113 -0.57 11.65 14.67
C PRO A 113 -0.18 12.06 16.11
N GLN A 114 -1.01 12.83 16.82
CA GLN A 114 -0.69 13.29 18.16
C GLN A 114 -0.79 12.16 19.16
N LYS A 115 0.27 11.92 19.92
CA LYS A 115 0.35 10.85 20.93
C LYS A 115 -0.84 10.80 21.90
N LYS A 116 -1.35 11.97 22.32
CA LYS A 116 -2.51 12.06 23.22
C LYS A 116 -3.78 11.47 22.60
N GLU A 117 -3.99 11.64 21.31
CA GLU A 117 -5.18 11.12 20.60
C GLU A 117 -5.04 9.61 20.33
N ILE A 118 -3.82 9.14 20.04
CA ILE A 118 -3.52 7.71 19.95
C ILE A 118 -3.80 7.04 21.30
N PHE A 119 -3.25 7.58 22.38
CA PHE A 119 -3.44 7.06 23.73
C PHE A 119 -4.91 7.06 24.16
N LYS A 120 -5.67 8.11 23.84
CA LYS A 120 -7.11 8.20 24.12
C LYS A 120 -7.90 7.04 23.48
N LEU A 121 -7.58 6.68 22.24
CA LEU A 121 -8.21 5.55 21.56
C LEU A 121 -7.76 4.19 22.13
N GLU A 122 -6.49 4.04 22.46
CA GLU A 122 -5.98 2.80 23.07
C GLU A 122 -6.62 2.51 24.41
N THR A 123 -6.75 3.54 25.28
CA THR A 123 -7.29 3.44 26.63
C THR A 123 -8.81 3.59 26.69
N ALA A 124 -9.48 3.75 25.56
CA ALA A 124 -10.93 3.88 25.51
C ALA A 124 -11.61 2.66 26.17
N ASP A 125 -12.69 2.91 26.87
CA ASP A 125 -13.49 1.87 27.51
C ASP A 125 -14.18 0.95 26.47
N THR A 126 -14.67 -0.18 26.94
CA THR A 126 -15.29 -1.21 26.08
C THR A 126 -16.51 -0.67 25.33
N ASN A 127 -17.28 0.25 25.92
CA ASN A 127 -18.45 0.82 25.27
C ASN A 127 -18.06 1.75 24.11
N THR A 128 -17.09 2.62 24.33
CA THR A 128 -16.49 3.49 23.31
C THR A 128 -15.91 2.66 22.17
N LYS A 129 -15.15 1.60 22.47
CA LYS A 129 -14.61 0.68 21.46
C LYS A 129 -15.70 0.00 20.65
N ARG A 130 -16.77 -0.47 21.29
CA ARG A 130 -17.92 -1.08 20.61
C ARG A 130 -18.64 -0.11 19.69
N GLN A 131 -18.83 1.14 20.12
CA GLN A 131 -19.41 2.19 19.28
C GLN A 131 -18.52 2.48 18.05
N ALA A 132 -17.21 2.55 18.23
CA ALA A 132 -16.28 2.79 17.14
C ALA A 132 -16.31 1.68 16.07
N ILE A 133 -16.48 0.40 16.45
CA ILE A 133 -16.67 -0.70 15.49
C ILE A 133 -17.91 -0.46 14.61
N ARG A 134 -19.03 -0.07 15.21
CA ARG A 134 -20.25 0.27 14.45
C ARG A 134 -20.00 1.43 13.50
N ARG A 135 -19.17 2.39 13.90
CA ARG A 135 -18.81 3.53 13.06
C ARG A 135 -17.86 3.17 11.91
N PHE A 136 -17.04 2.14 12.02
CA PHE A 136 -16.31 1.62 10.87
C PHE A 136 -17.26 1.11 9.78
N ILE A 137 -18.30 0.36 10.15
CA ILE A 137 -19.29 -0.12 9.19
C ILE A 137 -20.01 1.08 8.56
N HIS A 138 -20.47 2.01 9.38
CA HIS A 138 -21.15 3.21 8.91
C HIS A 138 -20.25 4.11 8.05
N LEU A 139 -18.94 4.17 8.35
CA LEU A 139 -17.95 4.87 7.53
C LEU A 139 -17.99 4.37 6.07
N ARG A 140 -17.94 3.06 5.87
CA ARG A 140 -18.02 2.46 4.53
C ARG A 140 -19.30 2.87 3.81
N GLU A 141 -20.44 2.79 4.47
CA GLU A 141 -21.74 3.17 3.90
C GLU A 141 -21.76 4.62 3.45
N LEU A 142 -21.29 5.54 4.30
CA LEU A 142 -21.21 6.97 4.00
C LEU A 142 -20.26 7.27 2.82
N LEU A 143 -19.11 6.60 2.74
CA LEU A 143 -18.19 6.77 1.61
C LEU A 143 -18.81 6.30 0.29
N MET A 144 -19.61 5.24 0.33
CA MET A 144 -20.34 4.75 -0.85
C MET A 144 -21.53 5.65 -1.20
N SER A 145 -22.28 6.15 -0.23
CA SER A 145 -23.49 6.95 -0.47
C SER A 145 -23.17 8.41 -0.81
N ASP A 146 -22.36 9.07 0.01
CA ASP A 146 -22.15 10.52 -0.06
C ASP A 146 -21.04 10.89 -1.05
N PHE A 147 -19.95 10.13 -1.05
CA PHE A 147 -18.81 10.35 -1.96
C PHE A 147 -18.94 9.59 -3.27
N LYS A 148 -19.90 8.65 -3.39
CA LYS A 148 -20.08 7.79 -4.57
C LYS A 148 -18.77 7.05 -4.91
N ALA A 149 -18.07 6.59 -3.89
CA ALA A 149 -16.77 5.95 -4.07
C ALA A 149 -16.89 4.64 -4.88
N ASP A 150 -16.09 4.52 -5.95
CA ASP A 150 -15.91 3.28 -6.69
C ASP A 150 -14.97 2.34 -5.92
N TYR A 151 -13.95 2.94 -5.28
CA TYR A 151 -12.97 2.25 -4.46
C TYR A 151 -12.77 2.95 -3.11
N ILE A 152 -12.71 2.13 -2.06
CA ILE A 152 -12.25 2.53 -0.74
C ILE A 152 -10.96 1.78 -0.48
N ILE A 153 -9.86 2.50 -0.31
CA ILE A 153 -8.55 1.93 0.02
C ILE A 153 -8.26 2.21 1.48
N VAL A 154 -7.91 1.18 2.23
CA VAL A 154 -7.68 1.25 3.67
C VAL A 154 -6.24 0.85 3.98
N ASP A 155 -5.46 1.75 4.57
CA ASP A 155 -4.18 1.43 5.21
C ASP A 155 -4.42 1.14 6.68
N THR A 156 -3.92 0.01 7.19
CA THR A 156 -4.16 -0.42 8.56
C THR A 156 -2.88 -0.49 9.37
N SER A 157 -2.99 -0.40 10.71
CA SER A 157 -1.86 -0.68 11.59
C SER A 157 -1.42 -2.15 11.45
N PRO A 158 -0.12 -2.43 11.60
CA PRO A 158 0.37 -3.80 11.56
C PRO A 158 -0.03 -4.60 12.82
N GLY A 159 -0.07 -5.92 12.67
CA GLY A 159 -0.29 -6.87 13.76
C GLY A 159 -1.74 -7.02 14.19
N ILE A 160 -1.93 -7.74 15.29
CA ILE A 160 -3.25 -8.19 15.78
C ILE A 160 -3.85 -7.29 16.88
N ARG A 161 -3.59 -5.97 16.78
CA ARG A 161 -4.15 -5.02 17.75
C ARG A 161 -5.62 -4.75 17.47
N PHE A 162 -6.34 -4.30 18.50
CA PHE A 162 -7.78 -4.06 18.43
C PHE A 162 -8.20 -3.22 17.20
N TRP A 163 -7.59 -2.05 17.00
CA TRP A 163 -7.96 -1.16 15.90
C TRP A 163 -7.54 -1.73 14.53
N SER A 164 -6.38 -2.40 14.47
CA SER A 164 -5.90 -3.04 13.23
C SER A 164 -6.90 -4.07 12.71
N ILE A 165 -7.36 -4.98 13.58
CA ILE A 165 -8.26 -6.05 13.18
C ILE A 165 -9.66 -5.52 12.87
N ASN A 166 -10.19 -4.60 13.69
CA ASN A 166 -11.54 -4.10 13.46
C ASN A 166 -11.64 -3.21 12.22
N SER A 167 -10.55 -2.58 11.77
CA SER A 167 -10.53 -1.86 10.50
C SER A 167 -10.66 -2.77 9.28
N LEU A 168 -10.33 -4.06 9.39
CA LEU A 168 -10.49 -5.04 8.32
C LEU A 168 -11.96 -5.43 8.06
N ALA A 169 -12.83 -5.25 9.05
CA ALA A 169 -14.24 -5.65 8.96
C ALA A 169 -15.04 -4.94 7.85
N ILE A 170 -14.52 -3.84 7.32
CA ILE A 170 -15.17 -3.10 6.25
C ILE A 170 -14.69 -3.51 4.85
N ALA A 171 -13.69 -4.38 4.75
CA ALA A 171 -13.05 -4.70 3.49
C ALA A 171 -13.68 -5.89 2.76
N ASP A 172 -13.87 -5.77 1.46
CA ASP A 172 -14.24 -6.87 0.56
C ASP A 172 -12.99 -7.68 0.18
N ILE A 173 -11.83 -7.02 0.13
CA ILE A 173 -10.56 -7.61 -0.26
C ILE A 173 -9.50 -7.25 0.79
N LEU A 174 -8.80 -8.26 1.28
CA LEU A 174 -7.73 -8.16 2.26
C LEU A 174 -6.39 -8.48 1.57
N LEU A 175 -5.46 -7.54 1.57
CA LEU A 175 -4.13 -7.70 1.02
C LEU A 175 -3.13 -7.86 2.17
N LEU A 176 -2.64 -9.09 2.39
CA LEU A 176 -1.56 -9.38 3.34
C LEU A 176 -0.22 -9.02 2.72
N THR A 177 0.36 -7.92 3.18
CA THR A 177 1.66 -7.46 2.71
C THR A 177 2.77 -7.97 3.62
N LEU A 178 3.73 -8.70 3.04
CA LEU A 178 4.85 -9.30 3.76
C LEU A 178 6.15 -9.19 2.98
N LYS A 179 7.27 -9.33 3.69
CA LYS A 179 8.62 -9.49 3.11
C LYS A 179 8.99 -10.95 3.06
N MET A 180 10.03 -11.27 2.30
CA MET A 180 10.60 -12.62 2.22
C MET A 180 11.57 -12.86 3.40
N SER A 181 11.07 -12.86 4.63
CA SER A 181 11.83 -13.27 5.82
C SER A 181 11.01 -14.26 6.62
N ASP A 182 11.68 -15.25 7.23
CA ASP A 182 11.02 -16.29 8.04
C ASP A 182 10.08 -15.69 9.09
N LEU A 183 10.52 -14.62 9.73
CA LEU A 183 9.77 -13.95 10.78
C LEU A 183 8.50 -13.21 10.24
N ASP A 184 8.52 -12.72 9.00
CA ASP A 184 7.33 -12.13 8.36
C ASP A 184 6.37 -13.23 7.91
N ILE A 185 6.88 -14.37 7.50
CA ILE A 185 6.09 -15.51 7.04
C ILE A 185 5.39 -16.17 8.20
N ASP A 186 6.13 -16.55 9.25
CA ASP A 186 5.55 -17.17 10.43
C ASP A 186 4.50 -16.28 11.08
N GLY A 187 4.80 -14.97 11.20
CA GLY A 187 3.85 -14.01 11.71
C GLY A 187 2.62 -13.82 10.79
N THR A 188 2.81 -13.85 9.48
CA THR A 188 1.71 -13.78 8.52
C THR A 188 0.85 -15.03 8.57
N ARG A 189 1.45 -16.22 8.77
CA ARG A 189 0.75 -17.49 8.99
C ARG A 189 -0.20 -17.37 10.19
N ILE A 190 0.28 -16.88 11.34
CA ILE A 190 -0.55 -16.67 12.53
C ILE A 190 -1.73 -15.75 12.24
N VAL A 191 -1.49 -14.58 11.60
CA VAL A 191 -2.58 -13.64 11.28
C VAL A 191 -3.60 -14.26 10.32
N ALA A 192 -3.13 -15.03 9.34
CA ALA A 192 -4.00 -15.64 8.36
C ALA A 192 -4.89 -16.73 8.97
N GLU A 193 -4.33 -17.59 9.81
CA GLU A 193 -5.05 -18.68 10.47
C GLU A 193 -6.02 -18.18 11.54
N GLU A 194 -5.61 -17.23 12.36
CA GLU A 194 -6.41 -16.78 13.50
C GLU A 194 -7.41 -15.68 13.14
N ILE A 195 -7.10 -14.84 12.17
CA ILE A 195 -7.85 -13.61 11.88
C ILE A 195 -8.50 -13.64 10.49
N TYR A 196 -7.72 -13.85 9.43
CA TYR A 196 -8.23 -13.72 8.07
C TYR A 196 -9.22 -14.82 7.71
N ARG A 197 -9.07 -16.02 8.25
CA ARG A 197 -10.04 -17.09 8.07
C ARG A 197 -11.45 -16.65 8.45
N CYS A 198 -11.62 -15.94 9.57
CA CYS A 198 -12.91 -15.41 9.98
C CYS A 198 -13.51 -14.43 8.94
N PHE A 199 -12.70 -13.54 8.37
CA PHE A 199 -13.16 -12.60 7.35
C PHE A 199 -13.47 -13.30 6.03
N ILE A 200 -12.71 -14.31 5.63
CA ILE A 200 -12.96 -15.13 4.44
C ILE A 200 -14.29 -15.88 4.58
N GLU A 201 -14.55 -16.45 5.74
CA GLU A 201 -15.84 -17.11 6.04
C GLU A 201 -17.02 -16.14 6.00
N LEU A 202 -16.79 -14.85 6.30
CA LEU A 202 -17.79 -13.78 6.19
C LEU A 202 -17.91 -13.22 4.76
N GLY A 203 -17.14 -13.73 3.79
CA GLY A 203 -17.26 -13.40 2.37
C GLY A 203 -16.19 -12.45 1.82
N SER A 204 -15.21 -12.02 2.63
CA SER A 204 -14.05 -11.27 2.13
C SER A 204 -13.10 -12.18 1.34
N LYS A 205 -12.43 -11.62 0.32
CA LYS A 205 -11.33 -12.30 -0.36
C LYS A 205 -10.00 -11.90 0.28
N ALA A 206 -9.06 -12.81 0.40
CA ALA A 206 -7.71 -12.52 0.91
C ALA A 206 -6.65 -12.91 -0.11
N TYR A 207 -5.58 -12.10 -0.19
CA TYR A 207 -4.45 -12.32 -1.09
C TYR A 207 -3.13 -11.98 -0.38
N LEU A 208 -2.06 -12.69 -0.75
CA LEU A 208 -0.70 -12.40 -0.33
C LEU A 208 -0.04 -11.43 -1.32
N VAL A 209 0.63 -10.41 -0.80
CA VAL A 209 1.45 -9.47 -1.57
C VAL A 209 2.86 -9.48 -1.00
N TYR A 210 3.76 -10.17 -1.69
CA TYR A 210 5.19 -10.13 -1.34
C TYR A 210 5.78 -8.81 -1.81
N ASN A 211 6.27 -8.00 -0.89
CA ASN A 211 6.86 -6.69 -1.19
C ASN A 211 8.33 -6.64 -0.79
N MET A 212 9.10 -5.82 -1.49
CA MET A 212 10.55 -5.68 -1.30
C MET A 212 11.29 -7.01 -1.50
N VAL A 213 10.83 -7.81 -2.48
CA VAL A 213 11.51 -9.07 -2.83
C VAL A 213 12.81 -8.77 -3.60
N GLU A 214 13.74 -9.71 -3.58
CA GLU A 214 14.95 -9.63 -4.39
C GLU A 214 14.63 -9.61 -5.89
N GLY A 215 15.50 -9.02 -6.71
CA GLY A 215 15.39 -9.06 -8.16
C GLY A 215 15.68 -7.75 -8.90
N TYR A 216 15.55 -6.59 -8.25
CA TYR A 216 15.93 -5.31 -8.84
C TYR A 216 17.29 -4.80 -8.33
N CYS A 217 17.53 -4.94 -7.03
CA CYS A 217 18.80 -4.60 -6.42
C CYS A 217 19.68 -5.85 -6.37
N VAL A 218 20.55 -6.03 -7.35
CA VAL A 218 21.57 -7.10 -7.29
C VAL A 218 22.59 -6.70 -6.22
N PRO A 219 22.82 -7.51 -5.17
CA PRO A 219 23.92 -7.27 -4.25
C PRO A 219 25.21 -7.17 -5.07
N ARG A 220 26.01 -6.12 -4.85
CA ARG A 220 27.39 -6.13 -5.38
C ARG A 220 28.08 -7.34 -4.78
N GLN A 221 28.22 -8.42 -5.56
CA GLN A 221 29.13 -9.49 -5.19
C GLN A 221 30.47 -8.81 -4.95
N THR A 222 31.04 -9.04 -3.79
CA THR A 222 32.39 -8.57 -3.47
C THR A 222 33.29 -9.38 -4.42
N ILE A 223 33.65 -8.78 -5.55
CA ILE A 223 34.57 -9.37 -6.51
C ILE A 223 35.93 -9.45 -5.81
N SER A 224 36.22 -10.61 -5.25
CA SER A 224 37.48 -10.85 -4.53
C SER A 224 38.68 -11.04 -5.45
N ASN A 225 38.49 -11.05 -6.77
CA ASN A 225 39.55 -11.23 -7.75
C ASN A 225 39.70 -10.00 -8.65
N LYS A 226 40.84 -9.31 -8.52
CA LYS A 226 41.21 -8.14 -9.31
C LYS A 226 41.39 -8.38 -10.82
N GLU A 227 41.34 -9.63 -11.29
CA GLU A 227 41.62 -9.99 -12.69
C GLU A 227 40.40 -9.95 -13.62
N GLU A 228 39.15 -9.89 -13.08
CA GLU A 228 37.93 -9.83 -13.92
C GLU A 228 37.44 -8.41 -14.23
N ILE A 229 38.06 -7.36 -13.68
CA ILE A 229 37.61 -5.98 -13.86
C ILE A 229 37.92 -5.42 -15.26
N SER A 230 38.86 -6.00 -15.99
CA SER A 230 39.28 -5.48 -17.30
C SER A 230 38.29 -5.76 -18.44
N ASN A 231 37.31 -6.65 -18.26
CA ASN A 231 36.37 -7.05 -19.31
C ASN A 231 34.95 -6.48 -19.19
N ILE A 232 34.67 -5.60 -18.21
CA ILE A 232 33.31 -5.05 -17.96
C ILE A 232 33.15 -3.60 -18.46
N SER A 233 34.13 -3.08 -19.16
CA SER A 233 34.03 -1.75 -19.78
C SER A 233 33.32 -1.83 -21.15
N GLY A 234 32.02 -2.07 -21.16
CA GLY A 234 31.33 -2.03 -22.46
C GLY A 234 29.88 -2.47 -22.54
N SER A 235 29.20 -2.82 -21.45
CA SER A 235 27.77 -3.08 -21.55
C SER A 235 27.01 -2.46 -20.39
N THR A 236 26.35 -1.38 -20.69
CA THR A 236 25.26 -0.84 -19.85
C THR A 236 24.24 -1.95 -19.68
N ILE A 237 24.23 -2.59 -18.52
CA ILE A 237 23.22 -3.60 -18.18
C ILE A 237 21.94 -2.87 -17.83
N ALA A 238 21.26 -2.36 -18.83
CA ALA A 238 19.84 -2.15 -18.78
C ALA A 238 19.18 -3.53 -18.97
N GLN A 239 19.22 -4.38 -17.97
CA GLN A 239 18.35 -5.56 -17.97
C GLN A 239 16.92 -5.00 -17.85
N LYS A 240 16.13 -5.25 -18.91
CA LYS A 240 14.67 -5.03 -18.87
C LYS A 240 14.15 -5.67 -17.58
N PRO A 241 13.37 -4.94 -16.74
CA PRO A 241 12.79 -5.55 -15.54
C PRO A 241 11.98 -6.77 -15.97
N ARG A 242 12.28 -7.92 -15.35
CA ARG A 242 11.50 -9.15 -15.55
C ARG A 242 10.15 -8.92 -14.85
N ASN A 243 9.11 -8.76 -15.65
CA ASN A 243 7.83 -8.17 -15.24
C ASN A 243 6.73 -9.20 -14.98
N ASP A 244 7.04 -10.49 -14.88
CA ASP A 244 6.05 -11.54 -14.67
C ASP A 244 6.31 -12.32 -13.37
N ILE A 245 5.24 -12.75 -12.73
CA ILE A 245 5.27 -13.56 -11.50
C ILE A 245 6.05 -14.86 -11.75
N ALA A 246 5.85 -15.48 -12.92
CA ALA A 246 6.50 -16.72 -13.27
C ALA A 246 8.04 -16.58 -13.36
N SER A 247 8.55 -15.47 -13.92
CA SER A 247 9.99 -15.24 -14.01
C SER A 247 10.63 -14.94 -12.64
N VAL A 248 9.92 -14.24 -11.75
CA VAL A 248 10.40 -14.02 -10.37
C VAL A 248 10.39 -15.32 -9.58
N THR A 249 9.33 -16.12 -9.68
CA THR A 249 9.23 -17.43 -9.03
C THR A 249 10.31 -18.37 -9.54
N GLN A 250 10.57 -18.39 -10.85
CA GLN A 250 11.61 -19.20 -11.46
C GLN A 250 13.03 -18.79 -11.05
N LEU A 251 13.28 -17.48 -10.88
CA LEU A 251 14.56 -16.99 -10.35
C LEU A 251 14.78 -17.40 -8.90
N LEU A 252 13.74 -17.31 -8.08
CA LEU A 252 13.80 -17.70 -6.67
C LEU A 252 14.04 -19.21 -6.51
N SER A 253 13.47 -20.04 -7.39
CA SER A 253 13.70 -21.49 -7.39
C SER A 253 15.09 -21.90 -7.87
N GLN A 254 15.77 -21.10 -8.71
CA GLN A 254 17.11 -21.40 -9.21
C GLN A 254 18.24 -21.05 -8.24
N GLN A 255 17.98 -20.23 -7.23
CA GLN A 255 19.01 -19.73 -6.30
C GLN A 255 19.06 -20.49 -4.96
N ARG A 256 18.18 -21.47 -4.71
CA ARG A 256 18.06 -22.18 -3.43
C ARG A 256 18.13 -23.69 -3.58
N SER A 257 18.64 -24.34 -2.54
CA SER A 257 18.67 -25.79 -2.40
C SER A 257 17.26 -26.38 -2.33
N ASP A 258 17.08 -27.60 -2.77
CA ASP A 258 15.81 -28.34 -2.97
C ASP A 258 14.86 -28.43 -1.74
N ASP A 259 15.26 -27.92 -0.57
CA ASP A 259 14.48 -27.94 0.66
C ASP A 259 13.61 -26.68 0.88
N ASP A 260 13.73 -25.66 0.02
CA ASP A 260 13.03 -24.35 0.18
C ASP A 260 12.01 -24.12 -0.95
N ASP A 261 10.90 -24.83 -0.94
CA ASP A 261 9.73 -24.57 -1.83
C ASP A 261 8.91 -23.35 -1.32
N TRP A 262 9.59 -22.30 -1.19
CA TRP A 262 9.25 -20.99 -0.64
C TRP A 262 9.08 -19.99 -1.80
N PRO A 263 8.07 -19.22 -1.94
CA PRO A 263 6.94 -18.78 -1.11
C PRO A 263 5.64 -19.56 -1.33
N SER A 264 5.64 -20.57 -2.20
CA SER A 264 4.44 -21.36 -2.53
C SER A 264 3.87 -22.12 -1.33
N SER A 265 4.75 -22.55 -0.38
CA SER A 265 4.31 -23.26 0.81
C SER A 265 3.30 -22.47 1.65
N LEU A 266 3.56 -21.17 1.94
CA LEU A 266 2.63 -20.35 2.72
C LEU A 266 1.26 -20.20 2.03
N SER A 267 1.26 -19.98 0.72
CA SER A 267 0.03 -19.88 -0.09
C SER A 267 -0.76 -21.19 -0.06
N THR A 268 -0.07 -22.32 -0.24
CA THR A 268 -0.69 -23.65 -0.21
C THR A 268 -1.24 -23.99 1.15
N ASP A 269 -0.46 -23.76 2.21
CA ASP A 269 -0.85 -24.07 3.60
C ASP A 269 -2.09 -23.26 4.04
N LEU A 270 -2.16 -22.00 3.64
CA LEU A 270 -3.25 -21.10 4.00
C LEU A 270 -4.44 -21.14 3.05
N GLY A 271 -4.27 -21.67 1.83
CA GLY A 271 -5.26 -21.56 0.76
C GLY A 271 -5.50 -20.11 0.32
N ILE A 272 -4.50 -19.22 0.50
CA ILE A 272 -4.55 -17.80 0.12
C ILE A 272 -3.64 -17.57 -1.08
N GLU A 273 -4.20 -17.06 -2.17
CA GLU A 273 -3.48 -16.84 -3.42
C GLU A 273 -2.45 -15.71 -3.31
N ILE A 274 -1.27 -15.90 -3.95
CA ILE A 274 -0.28 -14.83 -4.12
C ILE A 274 -0.67 -14.02 -5.35
N ILE A 275 -1.01 -12.75 -5.15
CA ILE A 275 -1.45 -11.88 -6.24
C ILE A 275 -0.31 -11.04 -6.83
N SER A 276 0.76 -10.80 -6.08
CA SER A 276 1.86 -9.96 -6.55
C SER A 276 3.17 -10.23 -5.82
N PHE A 277 4.27 -10.13 -6.60
CA PHE A 277 5.64 -9.98 -6.10
C PHE A 277 6.19 -8.62 -6.56
N ILE A 278 6.45 -7.73 -5.60
CA ILE A 278 6.94 -6.38 -5.86
C ILE A 278 8.42 -6.32 -5.47
N PRO A 279 9.34 -6.13 -6.42
CA PRO A 279 10.77 -6.04 -6.13
C PRO A 279 11.14 -4.90 -5.20
N CYS A 280 12.26 -5.03 -4.52
CA CYS A 280 12.88 -3.93 -3.80
C CYS A 280 13.47 -2.93 -4.79
N TYR A 281 13.01 -1.68 -4.71
CA TYR A 281 13.51 -0.55 -5.49
C TYR A 281 14.30 0.38 -4.57
N CYS A 282 15.64 0.25 -4.57
CA CYS A 282 16.52 1.00 -3.67
C CYS A 282 16.44 2.51 -3.87
N ASP A 283 16.21 2.96 -5.08
CA ASP A 283 16.01 4.36 -5.45
C ASP A 283 14.73 4.98 -4.88
N ILE A 284 13.74 4.15 -4.51
CA ILE A 284 12.54 4.59 -3.78
C ILE A 284 12.74 4.38 -2.29
N GLN A 285 13.17 3.17 -1.88
CA GLN A 285 13.20 2.76 -0.48
C GLN A 285 14.14 3.59 0.40
N PHE A 286 15.25 4.06 -0.17
CA PHE A 286 16.26 4.84 0.57
C PHE A 286 16.12 6.34 0.42
N LEU A 287 15.04 6.83 -0.16
CA LEU A 287 14.79 8.27 -0.19
C LEU A 287 14.40 8.79 1.19
N ARG A 288 14.96 9.96 1.51
CA ARG A 288 14.76 10.59 2.83
C ARG A 288 13.32 11.08 3.06
N LYS A 289 12.61 11.41 1.98
CA LYS A 289 11.23 11.95 2.06
C LYS A 289 10.27 10.97 1.40
N GLU A 290 9.14 10.75 2.05
CA GLU A 290 8.02 10.04 1.45
C GLU A 290 7.47 10.80 0.24
N PHE A 291 7.14 10.09 -0.80
CA PHE A 291 6.55 10.65 -2.02
C PHE A 291 5.71 9.61 -2.76
N LEU A 292 4.84 10.11 -3.63
CA LEU A 292 3.94 9.28 -4.41
C LEU A 292 4.63 8.94 -5.74
N THR A 293 5.23 7.75 -5.79
CA THR A 293 6.04 7.29 -6.92
C THR A 293 5.29 7.34 -8.24
N VAL A 294 4.04 6.91 -8.23
CA VAL A 294 3.17 6.86 -9.42
C VAL A 294 2.85 8.24 -10.01
N LEU A 295 2.98 9.31 -9.21
CA LEU A 295 2.85 10.67 -9.70
C LEU A 295 4.20 11.23 -10.18
N LYS A 296 5.26 10.94 -9.44
CA LYS A 296 6.58 11.51 -9.70
C LYS A 296 7.32 10.79 -10.83
N TYR A 297 7.14 9.47 -10.92
CA TYR A 297 7.86 8.61 -11.86
C TYR A 297 6.89 7.61 -12.51
N LYS A 298 6.12 8.06 -13.50
CA LYS A 298 5.08 7.21 -14.12
C LYS A 298 5.65 5.99 -14.84
N ASP A 299 6.85 6.10 -15.42
CA ASP A 299 7.50 5.02 -16.16
C ASP A 299 8.44 4.18 -15.28
N HIS A 300 8.40 4.39 -13.95
CA HIS A 300 9.17 3.61 -13.02
C HIS A 300 8.63 2.16 -12.91
N PRO A 301 9.48 1.14 -12.85
CA PRO A 301 9.05 -0.25 -12.72
C PRO A 301 8.09 -0.50 -11.55
N PHE A 302 8.24 0.22 -10.42
CA PHE A 302 7.30 0.18 -9.31
C PHE A 302 5.89 0.58 -9.74
N THR A 303 5.73 1.62 -10.57
CA THR A 303 4.42 2.06 -11.06
C THR A 303 3.72 0.94 -11.83
N PHE A 304 4.45 0.23 -12.69
CA PHE A 304 3.90 -0.94 -13.40
C PHE A 304 3.52 -2.09 -12.48
N GLN A 305 4.26 -2.31 -11.38
CA GLN A 305 3.87 -3.33 -10.40
C GLN A 305 2.56 -2.96 -9.67
N ILE A 306 2.37 -1.68 -9.32
CA ILE A 306 1.11 -1.22 -8.72
C ILE A 306 -0.04 -1.33 -9.73
N GLU A 307 0.19 -1.01 -11.01
CA GLU A 307 -0.82 -1.20 -12.06
C GLU A 307 -1.26 -2.66 -12.16
N LYS A 308 -0.31 -3.60 -12.21
CA LYS A 308 -0.60 -5.03 -12.22
C LYS A 308 -1.37 -5.48 -10.96
N LEU A 309 -0.98 -4.97 -9.79
CA LEU A 309 -1.66 -5.30 -8.54
C LEU A 309 -3.13 -4.88 -8.58
N ILE A 310 -3.43 -3.63 -8.99
CA ILE A 310 -4.81 -3.16 -9.04
C ILE A 310 -5.63 -3.77 -10.17
N ASP A 311 -5.00 -4.15 -11.29
CA ASP A 311 -5.70 -4.79 -12.42
C ASP A 311 -6.05 -6.26 -12.10
N ALA A 312 -5.37 -6.89 -11.15
CA ALA A 312 -5.65 -8.24 -10.68
C ALA A 312 -6.77 -8.29 -9.60
N LEU A 313 -7.17 -7.14 -9.02
CA LEU A 313 -8.19 -7.01 -7.98
C LEU A 313 -9.57 -6.71 -8.58
#